data_8719031e0bfbceffb73352a62f13ef88
#
_entry.id   8719031e0bfbceffb73352a62f13ef88
#
_cell.length_a   1.000
_cell.length_b   1.000
_cell.length_c   1.000
_cell.angle_alpha   90.00
_cell.angle_beta   90.00
_cell.angle_gamma   90.00
#
_symmetry.space_group_name_H-M   'P 1'
#
loop_
_entity.id
_entity.type
_entity.pdbx_description
1 polymer ?
#
loop_
_entity_poly.entity_id
_entity_poly.type
_entity_poly.pdbx_seq_one_letter_code
_entity_poly.pdbx_strand_id
1 'polypeptide(L)'
;MAGTSQSTVTTLKTPGTIERNPGMAFNPDLFGRIRINRSAVERRAATIGARRAVKKKHQAAWLLRAISCIDLTTLAGDDTPGKVRRLCQKARQPVRRDILEALGASEMGITTAAVCVYHNHIEVAVKALEGSGIPVAAVSTGFPAGQIPLALKLAQVRESVAAGAAEIDIVISRQHVLTANW
;
A
#
# COMPACT_ATOMS: atom_id res chain seq x y z
N MET A 1 -34.67 26.88 3.77
CA MET A 1 -33.37 26.92 4.44
C MET A 1 -32.92 25.49 4.72
N ALA A 2 -32.05 24.95 3.90
CA ALA A 2 -31.56 23.57 4.08
C ALA A 2 -30.16 23.68 4.71
N GLY A 3 -30.07 23.21 5.95
CA GLY A 3 -28.79 23.17 6.70
C GLY A 3 -27.90 22.07 6.18
N THR A 4 -26.75 22.44 5.64
CA THR A 4 -25.67 21.53 5.30
C THR A 4 -25.01 21.01 6.57
N SER A 5 -25.27 19.74 6.90
CA SER A 5 -24.53 19.04 7.94
C SER A 5 -23.10 18.76 7.46
N GLN A 6 -22.14 19.48 8.01
CA GLN A 6 -20.73 19.16 7.87
C GLN A 6 -20.42 17.98 8.78
N SER A 7 -20.16 16.81 8.19
CA SER A 7 -19.62 15.67 8.91
C SER A 7 -18.17 15.91 9.30
N THR A 8 -17.92 16.12 10.58
CA THR A 8 -16.57 16.23 11.15
C THR A 8 -15.93 14.84 11.15
N VAL A 9 -14.96 14.62 10.27
CA VAL A 9 -14.12 13.41 10.32
C VAL A 9 -13.18 13.54 11.49
N THR A 10 -13.46 12.81 12.56
CA THR A 10 -12.54 12.72 13.71
C THR A 10 -11.38 11.80 13.34
N THR A 11 -10.22 12.36 13.09
CA THR A 11 -8.97 11.62 12.90
C THR A 11 -8.49 11.07 14.25
N LEU A 12 -8.52 9.75 14.40
CA LEU A 12 -7.89 9.06 15.53
C LEU A 12 -6.37 9.22 15.41
N LYS A 13 -5.77 10.05 16.27
CA LYS A 13 -4.31 10.17 16.39
C LYS A 13 -3.76 8.95 17.13
N THR A 14 -3.09 8.06 16.41
CA THR A 14 -2.27 7.01 17.00
C THR A 14 -0.92 7.61 17.45
N PRO A 15 -0.40 7.33 18.65
CA PRO A 15 0.89 7.84 19.08
C PRO A 15 2.01 7.36 18.14
N GLY A 16 2.78 8.29 17.59
CA GLY A 16 3.91 7.99 16.71
C GLY A 16 3.65 8.11 15.21
N THR A 17 2.46 8.55 14.77
CA THR A 17 2.19 8.81 13.35
C THR A 17 2.95 10.06 12.87
N ILE A 18 3.79 9.87 11.87
CA ILE A 18 4.36 10.97 11.08
C ILE A 18 3.19 11.77 10.49
N GLU A 19 3.20 13.10 10.68
CA GLU A 19 2.20 13.96 10.06
C GLU A 19 2.21 13.74 8.54
N ARG A 20 1.07 13.28 8.02
CA ARG A 20 0.90 13.11 6.58
C ARG A 20 0.70 14.48 5.95
N ASN A 21 1.21 14.63 4.72
CA ASN A 21 0.90 15.80 3.90
C ASN A 21 -0.63 16.02 3.88
N PRO A 22 -1.14 17.23 4.20
CA PRO A 22 -2.58 17.49 4.28
C PRO A 22 -3.31 17.26 2.95
N GLY A 23 -2.57 17.07 1.87
CA GLY A 23 -3.13 16.93 0.53
C GLY A 23 -3.54 18.28 -0.05
N MET A 24 -4.14 18.22 -1.25
CA MET A 24 -4.70 19.38 -1.95
C MET A 24 -6.05 19.02 -2.54
N ALA A 25 -6.91 20.01 -2.75
CA ALA A 25 -8.16 19.81 -3.44
C ALA A 25 -7.90 19.30 -4.87
N PHE A 26 -8.79 18.43 -5.37
CA PHE A 26 -8.71 17.97 -6.75
C PHE A 26 -8.83 19.15 -7.72
N ASN A 27 -7.84 19.28 -8.59
CA ASN A 27 -7.84 20.30 -9.65
C ASN A 27 -7.61 19.63 -11.01
N PRO A 28 -8.64 19.53 -11.87
CA PRO A 28 -8.53 18.90 -13.19
C PRO A 28 -7.56 19.61 -14.12
N ASP A 29 -7.30 20.91 -13.93
CA ASP A 29 -6.37 21.68 -14.76
C ASP A 29 -4.92 21.21 -14.65
N LEU A 30 -4.58 20.52 -13.53
CA LEU A 30 -3.25 19.91 -13.37
C LEU A 30 -2.98 18.84 -14.43
N PHE A 31 -4.01 18.17 -14.93
CA PHE A 31 -3.88 17.03 -15.84
C PHE A 31 -4.18 17.39 -17.30
N GLY A 32 -5.03 18.39 -17.55
CA GLY A 32 -5.52 18.75 -18.88
C GLY A 32 -4.42 19.13 -19.88
N ARG A 33 -3.29 19.65 -19.39
CA ARG A 33 -2.16 20.08 -20.21
C ARG A 33 -1.03 19.07 -20.32
N ILE A 34 -1.09 17.96 -19.55
CA ILE A 34 -0.02 16.97 -19.57
C ILE A 34 -0.04 16.21 -20.89
N ARG A 35 1.10 16.17 -21.55
CA ARG A 35 1.35 15.37 -22.75
C ARG A 35 2.54 14.46 -22.49
N ILE A 36 2.34 13.16 -22.68
CA ILE A 36 3.37 12.15 -22.44
C ILE A 36 3.81 11.58 -23.79
N ASN A 37 5.09 11.73 -24.11
CA ASN A 37 5.70 11.03 -25.21
C ASN A 37 6.10 9.62 -24.76
N ARG A 38 5.30 8.63 -25.07
CA ARG A 38 5.49 7.24 -24.68
C ARG A 38 6.87 6.71 -25.10
N SER A 39 7.26 6.92 -26.35
CA SER A 39 8.55 6.45 -26.86
C SER A 39 9.74 7.04 -26.09
N ALA A 40 9.66 8.30 -25.70
CA ALA A 40 10.71 8.94 -24.90
C ALA A 40 10.78 8.37 -23.49
N VAL A 41 9.62 8.13 -22.85
CA VAL A 41 9.53 7.52 -21.52
C VAL A 41 10.07 6.09 -21.53
N GLU A 42 9.67 5.27 -22.49
CA GLU A 42 10.13 3.88 -22.61
C GLU A 42 11.64 3.80 -22.85
N ARG A 43 12.20 4.64 -23.74
CA ARG A 43 13.65 4.71 -23.96
C ARG A 43 14.39 5.12 -22.68
N ARG A 44 13.89 6.10 -21.95
CA ARG A 44 14.50 6.51 -20.68
C ARG A 44 14.44 5.38 -19.65
N ALA A 45 13.32 4.72 -19.49
CA ALA A 45 13.14 3.59 -18.57
C ALA A 45 14.11 2.44 -18.90
N ALA A 46 14.24 2.07 -20.17
CA ALA A 46 15.16 1.04 -20.61
C ALA A 46 16.64 1.32 -20.26
N THR A 47 17.03 2.59 -20.14
CA THR A 47 18.41 2.95 -19.79
C THR A 47 18.69 2.93 -18.28
N ILE A 48 17.69 2.90 -17.41
CA ILE A 48 17.87 3.05 -15.95
C ILE A 48 18.71 1.91 -15.39
N GLY A 49 18.41 0.66 -15.76
CA GLY A 49 19.12 -0.52 -15.28
C GLY A 49 20.61 -0.56 -15.68
N ALA A 50 20.97 0.09 -16.78
CA ALA A 50 22.34 0.14 -17.29
C ALA A 50 23.17 1.33 -16.76
N ARG A 51 22.53 2.37 -16.21
CA ARG A 51 23.21 3.63 -15.85
C ARG A 51 24.09 3.54 -14.62
N ARG A 52 23.59 2.91 -13.55
CA ARG A 52 24.29 2.76 -12.28
C ARG A 52 23.81 1.50 -11.57
N ALA A 53 24.76 0.75 -11.01
CA ALA A 53 24.48 -0.33 -10.08
C ALA A 53 25.02 0.03 -8.70
N VAL A 54 24.17 -0.08 -7.70
CA VAL A 54 24.58 -0.03 -6.29
C VAL A 54 25.15 -1.41 -5.93
N LYS A 55 26.32 -1.43 -5.28
CA LYS A 55 27.06 -2.68 -5.03
C LYS A 55 27.48 -2.80 -3.57
N LYS A 56 27.80 -4.03 -3.15
CA LYS A 56 28.36 -4.37 -1.82
C LYS A 56 27.51 -3.84 -0.67
N LYS A 57 28.10 -3.19 0.34
CA LYS A 57 27.41 -2.66 1.53
C LYS A 57 26.29 -1.68 1.20
N HIS A 58 26.45 -0.87 0.17
CA HIS A 58 25.41 0.06 -0.25
C HIS A 58 24.21 -0.67 -0.87
N GLN A 59 24.45 -1.76 -1.59
CA GLN A 59 23.38 -2.60 -2.11
C GLN A 59 22.63 -3.28 -0.96
N ALA A 60 23.34 -3.82 0.03
CA ALA A 60 22.71 -4.42 1.22
C ALA A 60 21.84 -3.40 1.96
N ALA A 61 22.34 -2.18 2.18
CA ALA A 61 21.57 -1.11 2.84
C ALA A 61 20.30 -0.75 2.05
N TRP A 62 20.38 -0.63 0.73
CA TRP A 62 19.20 -0.35 -0.10
C TRP A 62 18.22 -1.51 -0.14
N LEU A 63 18.67 -2.77 -0.10
CA LEU A 63 17.79 -3.93 -0.01
C LEU A 63 17.04 -3.97 1.32
N LEU A 64 17.71 -3.70 2.44
CA LEU A 64 17.04 -3.58 3.74
C LEU A 64 16.03 -2.43 3.74
N ARG A 65 16.40 -1.29 3.14
CA ARG A 65 15.47 -0.16 2.98
C ARG A 65 14.28 -0.53 2.11
N ALA A 66 14.49 -1.24 1.00
CA ALA A 66 13.41 -1.69 0.12
C ALA A 66 12.44 -2.63 0.86
N ILE A 67 12.96 -3.57 1.68
CA ILE A 67 12.13 -4.45 2.50
C ILE A 67 11.22 -3.65 3.43
N SER A 68 11.73 -2.60 4.05
CA SER A 68 10.92 -1.75 4.94
C SER A 68 9.88 -0.87 4.22
N CYS A 69 9.84 -0.90 2.90
CA CYS A 69 8.86 -0.19 2.07
C CYS A 69 7.90 -1.15 1.33
N ILE A 70 7.96 -2.45 1.61
CA ILE A 70 7.13 -3.46 0.94
C ILE A 70 5.78 -3.59 1.67
N ASP A 71 4.69 -3.52 0.92
CA ASP A 71 3.40 -4.07 1.32
C ASP A 71 3.41 -5.56 0.97
N LEU A 72 3.67 -6.39 1.97
CA LEU A 72 3.79 -7.83 1.77
C LEU A 72 2.40 -8.42 1.46
N THR A 73 2.21 -8.84 0.22
CA THR A 73 0.89 -9.07 -0.35
C THR A 73 0.61 -10.54 -0.63
N THR A 74 -0.61 -10.99 -0.38
CA THR A 74 -1.19 -12.21 -0.94
C THR A 74 -2.62 -11.91 -1.42
N LEU A 75 -2.89 -12.24 -2.69
CA LEU A 75 -4.15 -11.97 -3.38
C LEU A 75 -4.57 -13.17 -4.24
N ALA A 76 -4.26 -14.37 -3.78
CA ALA A 76 -4.67 -15.59 -4.45
C ALA A 76 -6.08 -16.01 -4.03
N GLY A 77 -6.88 -16.52 -4.96
CA GLY A 77 -8.24 -16.96 -4.69
C GLY A 77 -8.34 -18.17 -3.76
N ASP A 78 -7.21 -18.83 -3.48
CA ASP A 78 -7.07 -19.98 -2.57
C ASP A 78 -6.41 -19.62 -1.24
N ASP A 79 -6.30 -18.33 -0.92
CA ASP A 79 -5.75 -17.89 0.35
C ASP A 79 -6.59 -18.39 1.53
N THR A 80 -5.90 -18.86 2.55
CA THR A 80 -6.51 -19.35 3.78
C THR A 80 -6.03 -18.55 4.98
N PRO A 81 -6.76 -18.55 6.11
CA PRO A 81 -6.30 -17.92 7.35
C PRO A 81 -4.92 -18.39 7.78
N GLY A 82 -4.56 -19.66 7.55
CA GLY A 82 -3.24 -20.20 7.84
C GLY A 82 -2.14 -19.59 6.96
N LYS A 83 -2.41 -19.41 5.68
CA LYS A 83 -1.48 -18.77 4.73
C LYS A 83 -1.26 -17.30 5.09
N VAL A 84 -2.33 -16.59 5.44
CA VAL A 84 -2.25 -15.18 5.88
C VAL A 84 -1.46 -15.04 7.18
N ARG A 85 -1.69 -15.89 8.18
CA ARG A 85 -0.88 -15.86 9.42
C ARG A 85 0.62 -16.07 9.14
N ARG A 86 0.97 -17.00 8.23
CA ARG A 86 2.38 -17.19 7.82
C ARG A 86 2.95 -15.98 7.13
N LEU A 87 2.15 -15.30 6.30
CA LEU A 87 2.54 -14.04 5.65
C LEU A 87 2.83 -12.96 6.70
N CYS A 88 1.95 -12.80 7.69
CA CYS A 88 2.14 -11.85 8.79
C CYS A 88 3.42 -12.13 9.61
N GLN A 89 3.74 -13.40 9.85
CA GLN A 89 5.01 -13.75 10.51
C GLN A 89 6.23 -13.38 9.66
N LYS A 90 6.15 -13.55 8.33
CA LYS A 90 7.20 -13.08 7.42
C LYS A 90 7.31 -11.55 7.42
N ALA A 91 6.19 -10.84 7.53
CA ALA A 91 6.20 -9.38 7.62
C ALA A 91 6.90 -8.87 8.89
N ARG A 92 6.69 -9.56 10.03
CA ARG A 92 7.36 -9.25 11.30
C ARG A 92 8.87 -9.52 11.26
N GLN A 93 9.29 -10.54 10.53
CA GLN A 93 10.70 -10.94 10.43
C GLN A 93 11.05 -11.30 8.98
N PRO A 94 11.14 -10.29 8.09
CA PRO A 94 11.34 -10.52 6.66
C PRO A 94 12.77 -10.96 6.32
N VAL A 95 13.73 -10.72 7.22
CA VAL A 95 15.15 -11.08 7.06
C VAL A 95 15.55 -12.03 8.18
N ARG A 96 16.30 -13.07 7.85
CA ARG A 96 16.84 -14.01 8.84
C ARG A 96 17.77 -13.29 9.82
N ARG A 97 17.73 -13.70 11.08
CA ARG A 97 18.51 -13.07 12.15
C ARG A 97 20.02 -13.13 11.88
N ASP A 98 20.54 -14.27 11.45
CA ASP A 98 21.96 -14.45 11.16
C ASP A 98 22.47 -13.51 10.04
N ILE A 99 21.59 -13.16 9.07
CA ILE A 99 21.92 -12.18 8.03
C ILE A 99 21.97 -10.76 8.63
N LEU A 100 21.01 -10.41 9.48
CA LEU A 100 21.02 -9.12 10.15
C LEU A 100 22.24 -8.94 11.06
N GLU A 101 22.62 -9.99 11.78
CA GLU A 101 23.84 -10.03 12.61
C GLU A 101 25.10 -9.81 11.76
N ALA A 102 25.23 -10.56 10.66
CA ALA A 102 26.36 -10.43 9.74
C ALA A 102 26.47 -9.04 9.07
N LEU A 103 25.35 -8.33 8.94
CA LEU A 103 25.26 -6.97 8.40
C LEU A 103 25.41 -5.88 9.49
N GLY A 104 25.45 -6.24 10.77
CA GLY A 104 25.41 -5.28 11.87
C GLY A 104 24.08 -4.49 11.95
N ALA A 105 22.98 -5.12 11.55
CA ALA A 105 21.68 -4.49 11.40
C ALA A 105 20.61 -5.06 12.37
N SER A 106 21.00 -5.86 13.37
CA SER A 106 20.08 -6.53 14.30
C SER A 106 19.18 -5.58 15.06
N GLU A 107 19.68 -4.41 15.44
CA GLU A 107 18.96 -3.41 16.23
C GLU A 107 18.08 -2.47 15.37
N MET A 108 18.06 -2.66 14.06
CA MET A 108 17.32 -1.77 13.17
C MET A 108 15.80 -2.04 13.13
N GLY A 109 15.33 -3.13 13.75
CA GLY A 109 13.90 -3.44 13.78
C GLY A 109 13.28 -3.60 12.39
N ILE A 110 13.96 -4.25 11.45
CA ILE A 110 13.51 -4.38 10.06
C ILE A 110 12.24 -5.22 10.00
N THR A 111 11.15 -4.59 9.55
CA THR A 111 9.86 -5.21 9.21
C THR A 111 9.44 -4.77 7.81
N THR A 112 8.38 -5.35 7.27
CA THR A 112 7.73 -4.78 6.08
C THR A 112 6.89 -3.55 6.44
N ALA A 113 6.52 -2.73 5.46
CA ALA A 113 5.72 -1.53 5.66
C ALA A 113 4.27 -1.87 6.02
N ALA A 114 3.69 -2.84 5.34
CA ALA A 114 2.32 -3.31 5.57
C ALA A 114 2.18 -4.79 5.18
N VAL A 115 1.03 -5.36 5.50
CA VAL A 115 0.53 -6.62 4.92
C VAL A 115 -0.73 -6.32 4.14
N CYS A 116 -0.77 -6.67 2.85
CA CYS A 116 -1.91 -6.42 1.99
C CYS A 116 -2.65 -7.73 1.66
N VAL A 117 -3.98 -7.70 1.85
CA VAL A 117 -4.85 -8.87 1.70
C VAL A 117 -6.22 -8.49 1.10
N TYR A 118 -7.00 -9.49 0.70
CA TYR A 118 -8.43 -9.31 0.42
C TYR A 118 -9.26 -9.10 1.69
N HIS A 119 -10.47 -8.51 1.56
CA HIS A 119 -11.41 -8.21 2.65
C HIS A 119 -11.60 -9.35 3.65
N ASN A 120 -11.79 -10.58 3.16
CA ASN A 120 -12.07 -11.76 3.99
C ASN A 120 -10.93 -12.13 4.94
N HIS A 121 -9.78 -11.51 4.80
CA HIS A 121 -8.57 -11.83 5.56
C HIS A 121 -8.08 -10.70 6.46
N ILE A 122 -8.77 -9.55 6.45
CA ILE A 122 -8.36 -8.37 7.24
C ILE A 122 -8.31 -8.69 8.73
N GLU A 123 -9.38 -9.22 9.31
CA GLU A 123 -9.44 -9.53 10.75
C GLU A 123 -8.35 -10.53 11.17
N VAL A 124 -8.09 -11.54 10.32
CA VAL A 124 -7.03 -12.52 10.55
C VAL A 124 -5.65 -11.87 10.54
N ALA A 125 -5.41 -10.95 9.61
CA ALA A 125 -4.15 -10.23 9.50
C ALA A 125 -3.98 -9.24 10.65
N VAL A 126 -5.01 -8.47 11.01
CA VAL A 126 -5.02 -7.54 12.15
C VAL A 126 -4.64 -8.27 13.43
N LYS A 127 -5.32 -9.40 13.73
CA LYS A 127 -5.01 -10.21 14.90
C LYS A 127 -3.59 -10.78 14.88
N ALA A 128 -3.10 -11.23 13.73
CA ALA A 128 -1.77 -11.79 13.60
C ALA A 128 -0.65 -10.75 13.71
N LEU A 129 -0.96 -9.48 13.43
CA LEU A 129 -0.01 -8.35 13.49
C LEU A 129 -0.14 -7.52 14.78
N GLU A 130 -1.03 -7.90 15.70
CA GLU A 130 -1.22 -7.20 16.96
C GLU A 130 0.11 -6.99 17.69
N GLY A 131 0.36 -5.76 18.15
CA GLY A 131 1.59 -5.37 18.85
C GLY A 131 2.84 -5.23 17.94
N SER A 132 2.74 -5.42 16.62
CA SER A 132 3.90 -5.30 15.71
C SER A 132 4.09 -3.87 15.16
N GLY A 133 3.05 -3.04 15.19
CA GLY A 133 3.03 -1.74 14.52
C GLY A 133 2.91 -1.81 12.99
N ILE A 134 2.81 -3.02 12.40
CA ILE A 134 2.65 -3.19 10.95
C ILE A 134 1.16 -3.05 10.60
N PRO A 135 0.77 -2.09 9.74
CA PRO A 135 -0.62 -1.91 9.34
C PRO A 135 -1.09 -3.03 8.38
N VAL A 136 -2.42 -3.20 8.33
CA VAL A 136 -3.06 -4.04 7.32
C VAL A 136 -3.62 -3.15 6.23
N ALA A 137 -3.19 -3.39 5.00
CA ALA A 137 -3.75 -2.83 3.78
C ALA A 137 -4.77 -3.80 3.18
N ALA A 138 -5.82 -3.27 2.56
CA ALA A 138 -6.82 -4.07 1.87
C ALA A 138 -7.03 -3.61 0.44
N VAL A 139 -6.93 -4.53 -0.53
CA VAL A 139 -7.34 -4.21 -1.90
C VAL A 139 -8.84 -4.01 -1.96
N SER A 140 -9.27 -3.01 -2.71
CA SER A 140 -10.66 -2.57 -2.71
C SER A 140 -11.10 -2.07 -4.09
N THR A 141 -12.32 -1.54 -4.14
CA THR A 141 -12.94 -0.88 -5.28
C THR A 141 -13.03 -1.75 -6.54
N GLY A 142 -13.29 -3.07 -6.32
CA GLY A 142 -13.46 -4.04 -7.40
C GLY A 142 -12.14 -4.56 -7.98
N PHE A 143 -11.09 -4.65 -7.14
CA PHE A 143 -9.82 -5.26 -7.56
C PHE A 143 -10.05 -6.67 -8.16
N PRO A 144 -9.36 -7.05 -9.27
CA PRO A 144 -8.29 -6.28 -9.93
C PRO A 144 -8.79 -5.31 -11.03
N ALA A 145 -10.01 -5.46 -11.53
CA ALA A 145 -10.47 -4.76 -12.73
C ALA A 145 -11.08 -3.37 -12.45
N GLY A 146 -11.61 -3.15 -11.27
CA GLY A 146 -12.30 -1.92 -10.92
C GLY A 146 -13.67 -1.74 -11.58
N GLN A 147 -14.24 -2.82 -12.15
CA GLN A 147 -15.45 -2.82 -13.01
C GLN A 147 -16.74 -3.07 -12.21
N ILE A 148 -16.90 -2.37 -11.09
CA ILE A 148 -18.12 -2.43 -10.27
C ILE A 148 -18.71 -1.04 -10.07
N PRO A 149 -20.03 -0.92 -9.81
CA PRO A 149 -20.69 0.34 -9.52
C PRO A 149 -20.04 1.10 -8.35
N LEU A 150 -20.06 2.43 -8.39
CA LEU A 150 -19.48 3.29 -7.36
C LEU A 150 -20.01 2.98 -5.95
N ALA A 151 -21.31 2.73 -5.81
CA ALA A 151 -21.90 2.40 -4.52
C ALA A 151 -21.26 1.14 -3.88
N LEU A 152 -20.94 0.11 -4.69
CA LEU A 152 -20.27 -1.09 -4.21
C LEU A 152 -18.79 -0.83 -3.88
N LYS A 153 -18.11 0.04 -4.65
CA LYS A 153 -16.74 0.46 -4.31
C LYS A 153 -16.69 1.12 -2.93
N LEU A 154 -17.61 2.03 -2.67
CA LEU A 154 -17.71 2.72 -1.38
C LEU A 154 -18.09 1.77 -0.24
N ALA A 155 -18.97 0.80 -0.49
CA ALA A 155 -19.31 -0.22 0.48
C ALA A 155 -18.09 -1.09 0.84
N GLN A 156 -17.32 -1.57 -0.15
CA GLN A 156 -16.08 -2.31 0.10
C GLN A 156 -15.09 -1.55 0.97
N VAL A 157 -14.89 -0.26 0.71
CA VAL A 157 -14.00 0.57 1.54
C VAL A 157 -14.50 0.64 2.99
N ARG A 158 -15.80 0.88 3.20
CA ARG A 158 -16.38 0.94 4.56
C ARG A 158 -16.21 -0.37 5.31
N GLU A 159 -16.53 -1.48 4.68
CA GLU A 159 -16.38 -2.81 5.27
C GLU A 159 -14.92 -3.14 5.61
N SER A 160 -13.99 -2.80 4.72
CA SER A 160 -12.56 -3.02 4.97
C SER A 160 -12.07 -2.21 6.18
N VAL A 161 -12.48 -0.95 6.28
CA VAL A 161 -12.12 -0.08 7.43
C VAL A 161 -12.78 -0.62 8.72
N ALA A 162 -14.04 -1.04 8.66
CA ALA A 162 -14.74 -1.62 9.80
C ALA A 162 -14.08 -2.92 10.29
N ALA A 163 -13.53 -3.74 9.38
CA ALA A 163 -12.77 -4.95 9.70
C ALA A 163 -11.35 -4.67 10.26
N GLY A 164 -10.91 -3.40 10.28
CA GLY A 164 -9.65 -2.98 10.87
C GLY A 164 -8.52 -2.71 9.87
N ALA A 165 -8.81 -2.58 8.58
CA ALA A 165 -7.79 -2.14 7.62
C ALA A 165 -7.38 -0.69 7.93
N ALA A 166 -6.07 -0.46 8.04
CA ALA A 166 -5.47 0.85 8.25
C ALA A 166 -5.20 1.58 6.92
N GLU A 167 -5.10 0.82 5.83
CA GLU A 167 -4.82 1.31 4.49
C GLU A 167 -5.76 0.67 3.48
N ILE A 168 -6.16 1.44 2.47
CA ILE A 168 -7.03 0.97 1.39
C ILE A 168 -6.30 1.16 0.06
N ASP A 169 -6.08 0.04 -0.63
CA ASP A 169 -5.47 0.00 -1.96
C ASP A 169 -6.58 0.02 -3.02
N ILE A 170 -6.80 1.19 -3.60
CA ILE A 170 -7.91 1.42 -4.53
C ILE A 170 -7.54 1.13 -5.98
N VAL A 171 -8.48 0.55 -6.73
CA VAL A 171 -8.39 0.41 -8.18
C VAL A 171 -9.16 1.55 -8.86
N ILE A 172 -8.44 2.35 -9.64
CA ILE A 172 -9.04 3.42 -10.43
C ILE A 172 -9.93 2.85 -11.56
N SER A 173 -10.97 3.57 -11.91
CA SER A 173 -11.80 3.24 -13.08
C SER A 173 -11.07 3.63 -14.37
N ARG A 174 -10.22 2.75 -14.88
CA ARG A 174 -9.34 3.03 -16.04
C ARG A 174 -10.09 3.57 -17.26
N GLN A 175 -11.32 3.08 -17.53
CA GLN A 175 -12.15 3.59 -18.60
C GLN A 175 -12.44 5.10 -18.45
N HIS A 176 -12.70 5.58 -17.24
CA HIS A 176 -12.94 7.00 -16.99
C HIS A 176 -11.67 7.82 -17.24
N VAL A 177 -10.52 7.32 -16.78
CA VAL A 177 -9.23 7.97 -17.06
C VAL A 177 -8.95 8.07 -18.55
N LEU A 178 -9.18 6.98 -19.29
CA LEU A 178 -8.95 6.94 -20.75
C LEU A 178 -9.90 7.83 -21.56
N THR A 179 -11.06 8.16 -21.01
CA THR A 179 -12.05 9.04 -21.63
C THR A 179 -12.06 10.46 -21.04
N ALA A 180 -11.08 10.78 -20.17
CA ALA A 180 -10.99 12.05 -19.44
C ALA A 180 -12.25 12.41 -18.65
N ASN A 181 -12.97 11.41 -18.16
CA ASN A 181 -14.13 11.56 -17.28
C ASN A 181 -13.67 11.46 -15.82
N TRP A 182 -13.23 12.58 -15.30
CA TRP A 182 -12.66 12.72 -13.94
C TRP A 182 -13.70 12.79 -12.84
#